data_959b3d2e7483f4eae8f1938720e0420f
#
_entry.id   959b3d2e7483f4eae8f1938720e0420f
#
_cell.length_a   1.000
_cell.length_b   1.000
_cell.length_c   1.000
_cell.angle_alpha   90.00
_cell.angle_beta   90.00
_cell.angle_gamma   90.00
#
_symmetry.space_group_name_H-M   'P 1'
#
loop_
_entity.id
_entity.type
_entity.pdbx_description
1 polymer ?
#
loop_
_entity_poly.entity_id
_entity_poly.type
_entity_poly.pdbx_seq_one_letter_code
_entity_poly.pdbx_strand_id
1 'polypeptide(L)'
;MKYIFQNFKLRKLYIFFLFLAVLNVFFSTGISFAKTFSINDLELSTPFKINFNKNKIIDEGFVQAFNQLMLSTVQSKDHQKLKKIPLNQIKSMIETFSIKEEKFVNEIYYIKLNVSFNKKIVFDLLEKKNIFPSLPVKKDIIFIPIVVDQNESQIKMFSDN
;
A
#
# COMPACT_ATOMS: atom_id res chain seq x y z
N MET A 1 30.95 -57.49 24.11
CA MET A 1 30.74 -56.09 24.55
C MET A 1 30.88 -55.01 23.44
N LYS A 2 31.64 -55.18 22.40
CA LYS A 2 31.84 -54.15 21.28
C LYS A 2 30.54 -53.83 20.51
N TYR A 3 29.67 -54.78 20.22
CA TYR A 3 28.44 -54.59 19.40
C TYR A 3 27.35 -53.75 20.08
N ILE A 4 27.29 -53.72 21.41
CA ILE A 4 26.30 -52.93 22.14
C ILE A 4 26.63 -51.44 22.09
N PHE A 5 27.92 -51.08 22.16
CA PHE A 5 28.37 -49.69 22.08
C PHE A 5 28.24 -49.09 20.67
N GLN A 6 28.35 -49.88 19.64
CA GLN A 6 28.25 -49.46 18.25
C GLN A 6 26.78 -49.09 17.91
N ASN A 7 25.81 -49.86 18.38
CA ASN A 7 24.38 -49.56 18.22
C ASN A 7 23.93 -48.29 18.97
N PHE A 8 24.57 -48.00 20.10
CA PHE A 8 24.22 -46.81 20.88
C PHE A 8 24.68 -45.51 20.21
N LYS A 9 25.85 -45.52 19.54
CA LYS A 9 26.33 -44.37 18.75
C LYS A 9 25.46 -44.16 17.50
N LEU A 10 25.08 -45.21 16.80
CA LEU A 10 24.20 -45.14 15.65
C LEU A 10 22.80 -44.62 16.00
N ARG A 11 22.22 -45.04 17.11
CA ARG A 11 20.93 -44.51 17.60
C ARG A 11 20.98 -43.00 17.92
N LYS A 12 22.04 -42.52 18.56
CA LYS A 12 22.23 -41.10 18.83
C LYS A 12 22.38 -40.30 17.55
N LEU A 13 23.12 -40.84 16.58
CA LEU A 13 23.26 -40.21 15.27
C LEU A 13 21.92 -40.11 14.52
N TYR A 14 21.12 -41.17 14.59
CA TYR A 14 19.80 -41.19 13.96
C TYR A 14 18.84 -40.18 14.56
N ILE A 15 18.83 -40.07 15.91
CA ILE A 15 18.03 -39.07 16.63
C ILE A 15 18.48 -37.65 16.29
N PHE A 16 19.79 -37.42 16.16
CA PHE A 16 20.32 -36.12 15.74
C PHE A 16 19.91 -35.74 14.33
N PHE A 17 19.96 -36.64 13.35
CA PHE A 17 19.48 -36.39 11.99
C PHE A 17 17.98 -36.19 11.93
N LEU A 18 17.21 -36.93 12.73
CA LEU A 18 15.76 -36.77 12.81
C LEU A 18 15.40 -35.40 13.39
N PHE A 19 16.11 -34.94 14.42
CA PHE A 19 15.95 -33.60 15.00
C PHE A 19 16.31 -32.52 14.00
N LEU A 20 17.38 -32.68 13.24
CA LEU A 20 17.79 -31.76 12.20
C LEU A 20 16.75 -31.69 11.06
N ALA A 21 16.16 -32.82 10.68
CA ALA A 21 15.09 -32.87 9.68
C ALA A 21 13.82 -32.14 10.13
N VAL A 22 13.42 -32.35 11.40
CA VAL A 22 12.27 -31.64 11.99
C VAL A 22 12.54 -30.14 12.08
N LEU A 23 13.77 -29.74 12.44
CA LEU A 23 14.15 -28.33 12.49
C LEU A 23 13.99 -27.65 11.13
N ASN A 24 14.38 -28.31 10.03
CA ASN A 24 14.22 -27.77 8.67
C ASN A 24 12.76 -27.54 8.29
N VAL A 25 11.83 -28.36 8.76
CA VAL A 25 10.39 -28.18 8.50
C VAL A 25 9.87 -26.88 9.16
N PHE A 26 10.35 -26.54 10.36
CA PHE A 26 9.99 -25.30 11.04
C PHE A 26 10.57 -24.04 10.40
N PHE A 27 11.75 -24.13 9.76
CA PHE A 27 12.34 -23.00 9.04
C PHE A 27 11.78 -22.81 7.63
N SER A 28 11.06 -23.79 7.09
CA SER A 28 10.46 -23.71 5.73
C SER A 28 9.12 -22.97 5.68
N THR A 29 8.64 -22.41 6.80
CA THR A 29 7.49 -21.49 6.76
C THR A 29 7.96 -20.19 6.13
N GLY A 30 7.98 -20.15 4.81
CA GLY A 30 8.22 -18.95 4.05
C GLY A 30 7.26 -17.87 4.52
N ILE A 31 7.81 -16.77 5.04
CA ILE A 31 7.04 -15.56 5.33
C ILE A 31 6.47 -15.12 3.98
N SER A 32 5.22 -15.47 3.73
CA SER A 32 4.48 -14.97 2.60
C SER A 32 4.24 -13.49 2.86
N PHE A 33 5.10 -12.63 2.34
CA PHE A 33 4.81 -11.20 2.29
C PHE A 33 3.55 -11.05 1.43
N ALA A 34 2.43 -10.81 2.06
CA ALA A 34 1.22 -10.42 1.37
C ALA A 34 1.58 -9.20 0.52
N LYS A 35 1.41 -9.31 -0.80
CA LYS A 35 1.67 -8.18 -1.69
C LYS A 35 0.64 -7.11 -1.37
N THR A 36 1.10 -5.99 -0.82
CA THR A 36 0.27 -4.85 -0.45
C THR A 36 0.36 -3.74 -1.49
N PHE A 37 -0.67 -2.93 -1.56
CA PHE A 37 -0.62 -1.62 -2.19
C PHE A 37 -0.45 -0.59 -1.08
N SER A 38 0.58 0.24 -1.15
CA SER A 38 0.86 1.24 -0.12
C SER A 38 0.70 2.65 -0.68
N ILE A 39 -0.03 3.47 0.04
CA ILE A 39 -0.11 4.93 -0.13
C ILE A 39 0.64 5.53 1.04
N ASN A 40 1.73 6.20 0.74
CA ASN A 40 2.61 6.78 1.75
C ASN A 40 2.49 8.30 1.76
N ASP A 41 2.81 8.89 2.91
CA ASP A 41 2.89 10.33 3.11
C ASP A 41 1.59 11.08 2.75
N LEU A 42 0.44 10.46 3.00
CA LEU A 42 -0.86 11.10 2.81
C LEU A 42 -1.05 12.17 3.88
N GLU A 43 -1.10 13.42 3.47
CA GLU A 43 -1.27 14.57 4.35
C GLU A 43 -2.73 14.98 4.43
N LEU A 44 -3.22 15.15 5.67
CA LEU A 44 -4.55 15.67 5.96
C LEU A 44 -4.44 16.78 6.99
N SER A 45 -5.37 17.72 6.92
CA SER A 45 -5.50 18.76 7.92
C SER A 45 -6.96 19.07 8.19
N THR A 46 -7.26 19.46 9.41
CA THR A 46 -8.61 19.88 9.82
C THR A 46 -8.53 20.94 10.92
N PRO A 47 -9.45 21.91 10.96
CA PRO A 47 -9.51 22.84 12.08
C PRO A 47 -9.75 22.09 13.40
N PHE A 48 -8.96 22.45 14.42
CA PHE A 48 -9.12 21.92 15.76
C PHE A 48 -10.22 22.70 16.48
N LYS A 49 -11.41 22.11 16.54
CA LYS A 49 -12.59 22.71 17.20
C LYS A 49 -12.99 21.87 18.41
N ILE A 50 -13.91 22.39 19.23
CA ILE A 50 -14.43 21.70 20.42
C ILE A 50 -14.91 20.26 20.12
N ASN A 51 -15.44 20.03 18.91
CA ASN A 51 -15.91 18.71 18.46
C ASN A 51 -14.87 17.96 17.61
N PHE A 52 -13.56 18.24 17.78
CA PHE A 52 -12.52 17.53 17.07
C PHE A 52 -12.56 16.03 17.39
N ASN A 53 -12.50 15.22 16.36
CA ASN A 53 -12.46 13.77 16.48
C ASN A 53 -11.35 13.21 15.59
N LYS A 54 -10.29 12.75 16.21
CA LYS A 54 -9.13 12.16 15.51
C LYS A 54 -9.51 10.97 14.63
N ASN A 55 -10.44 10.13 15.09
CA ASN A 55 -10.85 8.98 14.30
C ASN A 55 -11.53 9.39 12.99
N LYS A 56 -12.25 10.50 13.01
CA LYS A 56 -12.91 11.02 11.80
C LYS A 56 -11.90 11.42 10.73
N ILE A 57 -10.82 12.12 11.10
CA ILE A 57 -9.79 12.51 10.12
C ILE A 57 -8.99 11.28 9.63
N ILE A 58 -8.78 10.27 10.48
CA ILE A 58 -8.18 9.01 10.06
C ILE A 58 -9.10 8.30 9.06
N ASP A 59 -10.40 8.26 9.30
CA ASP A 59 -11.38 7.67 8.40
C ASP A 59 -11.45 8.41 7.05
N GLU A 60 -11.38 9.73 7.06
CA GLU A 60 -11.22 10.53 5.84
C GLU A 60 -9.93 10.19 5.10
N GLY A 61 -8.83 9.96 5.84
CA GLY A 61 -7.56 9.50 5.30
C GLY A 61 -7.67 8.16 4.59
N PHE A 62 -8.40 7.20 5.15
CA PHE A 62 -8.63 5.91 4.51
C PHE A 62 -9.38 6.05 3.19
N VAL A 63 -10.39 6.90 3.15
CA VAL A 63 -11.13 7.19 1.91
C VAL A 63 -10.24 7.86 0.87
N GLN A 64 -9.42 8.84 1.27
CA GLN A 64 -8.49 9.50 0.36
C GLN A 64 -7.41 8.55 -0.15
N ALA A 65 -6.82 7.72 0.73
CA ALA A 65 -5.83 6.71 0.35
C ALA A 65 -6.44 5.71 -0.66
N PHE A 66 -7.65 5.24 -0.42
CA PHE A 66 -8.36 4.36 -1.35
C PHE A 66 -8.59 5.05 -2.71
N ASN A 67 -9.02 6.30 -2.72
CA ASN A 67 -9.21 7.04 -3.96
C ASN A 67 -7.90 7.21 -4.73
N GLN A 68 -6.78 7.53 -4.06
CA GLN A 68 -5.46 7.61 -4.70
C GLN A 68 -5.03 6.26 -5.27
N LEU A 69 -5.25 5.17 -4.54
CA LEU A 69 -4.99 3.83 -5.04
C LEU A 69 -5.79 3.54 -6.31
N MET A 70 -7.09 3.88 -6.31
CA MET A 70 -7.93 3.65 -7.47
C MET A 70 -7.52 4.51 -8.67
N LEU A 71 -7.11 5.77 -8.46
CA LEU A 71 -6.58 6.63 -9.52
C LEU A 71 -5.34 6.04 -10.20
N SER A 72 -4.50 5.34 -9.46
CA SER A 72 -3.28 4.72 -9.99
C SER A 72 -3.49 3.32 -10.58
N THR A 73 -4.60 2.66 -10.22
CA THR A 73 -4.80 1.23 -10.52
C THR A 73 -5.94 0.98 -11.52
N VAL A 74 -6.86 1.93 -11.68
CA VAL A 74 -8.09 1.77 -12.46
C VAL A 74 -8.17 2.82 -13.55
N GLN A 75 -8.68 2.43 -14.72
CA GLN A 75 -8.89 3.36 -15.82
C GLN A 75 -9.98 4.38 -15.48
N SER A 76 -9.83 5.61 -15.95
CA SER A 76 -10.74 6.74 -15.66
C SER A 76 -12.21 6.44 -15.96
N LYS A 77 -12.50 5.66 -16.99
CA LYS A 77 -13.87 5.25 -17.37
C LYS A 77 -14.58 4.44 -16.27
N ASP A 78 -13.83 3.72 -15.45
CA ASP A 78 -14.38 2.84 -14.42
C ASP A 78 -14.44 3.49 -13.03
N HIS A 79 -13.85 4.69 -12.83
CA HIS A 79 -13.85 5.37 -11.53
C HIS A 79 -15.26 5.63 -11.00
N GLN A 80 -16.24 5.87 -11.88
CA GLN A 80 -17.64 6.09 -11.48
C GLN A 80 -18.23 4.90 -10.71
N LYS A 81 -17.83 3.67 -11.05
CA LYS A 81 -18.28 2.44 -10.38
C LYS A 81 -17.77 2.33 -8.94
N LEU A 82 -16.72 3.09 -8.60
CA LEU A 82 -16.02 3.03 -7.31
C LEU A 82 -16.40 4.19 -6.36
N LYS A 83 -17.06 5.24 -6.85
CA LYS A 83 -17.43 6.41 -6.04
C LYS A 83 -18.30 6.11 -4.81
N LYS A 84 -19.01 4.99 -4.81
CA LYS A 84 -19.98 4.64 -3.75
C LYS A 84 -19.51 3.49 -2.87
N ILE A 85 -18.19 3.27 -2.75
CA ILE A 85 -17.68 2.26 -1.83
C ILE A 85 -17.82 2.76 -0.40
N PRO A 86 -18.56 2.05 0.49
CA PRO A 86 -18.75 2.50 1.85
C PRO A 86 -17.46 2.37 2.67
N LEU A 87 -17.29 3.25 3.66
CA LEU A 87 -16.09 3.29 4.52
C LEU A 87 -15.76 1.93 5.16
N ASN A 88 -16.77 1.20 5.63
CA ASN A 88 -16.56 -0.10 6.24
C ASN A 88 -15.92 -1.10 5.27
N GLN A 89 -16.28 -1.04 3.99
CA GLN A 89 -15.67 -1.87 2.96
C GLN A 89 -14.24 -1.41 2.66
N ILE A 90 -13.97 -0.09 2.67
CA ILE A 90 -12.60 0.43 2.54
C ILE A 90 -11.74 -0.06 3.71
N LYS A 91 -12.23 0.05 4.94
CA LYS A 91 -11.53 -0.44 6.14
C LYS A 91 -11.22 -1.94 6.07
N SER A 92 -12.11 -2.75 5.54
CA SER A 92 -11.87 -4.20 5.41
C SER A 92 -10.75 -4.56 4.41
N MET A 93 -10.38 -3.64 3.53
CA MET A 93 -9.27 -3.81 2.59
C MET A 93 -7.93 -3.33 3.15
N ILE A 94 -7.95 -2.56 4.25
CA ILE A 94 -6.71 -2.07 4.89
C ILE A 94 -6.07 -3.21 5.66
N GLU A 95 -4.80 -3.48 5.37
CA GLU A 95 -4.00 -4.46 6.10
C GLU A 95 -3.30 -3.83 7.29
N THR A 96 -2.67 -2.66 7.06
CA THR A 96 -2.02 -1.88 8.10
C THR A 96 -2.11 -0.39 7.80
N PHE A 97 -2.05 0.43 8.84
CA PHE A 97 -1.82 1.85 8.70
C PHE A 97 -0.91 2.37 9.82
N SER A 98 -0.24 3.48 9.58
CA SER A 98 0.56 4.16 10.60
C SER A 98 0.45 5.67 10.47
N ILE A 99 0.52 6.35 11.61
CA ILE A 99 0.66 7.79 11.69
C ILE A 99 2.16 8.10 11.69
N LYS A 100 2.65 8.71 10.62
CA LYS A 100 4.07 9.07 10.47
C LYS A 100 4.39 10.38 11.19
N GLU A 101 3.46 11.31 11.12
CA GLU A 101 3.61 12.64 11.69
C GLU A 101 2.27 13.16 12.17
N GLU A 102 2.28 13.88 13.28
CA GLU A 102 1.10 14.50 13.89
C GLU A 102 1.55 15.87 14.43
N LYS A 103 0.83 16.92 14.05
CA LYS A 103 1.14 18.30 14.47
C LYS A 103 -0.12 19.06 14.77
N PHE A 104 0.00 19.98 15.72
CA PHE A 104 -1.00 20.97 16.02
C PHE A 104 -0.37 22.38 15.91
N VAL A 105 -0.80 23.16 14.93
CA VAL A 105 -0.25 24.48 14.66
C VAL A 105 -1.38 25.43 14.25
N ASN A 106 -1.43 26.61 14.89
CA ASN A 106 -2.41 27.66 14.58
C ASN A 106 -3.87 27.15 14.50
N GLU A 107 -4.30 26.40 15.51
CA GLU A 107 -5.63 25.82 15.60
C GLU A 107 -5.99 24.84 14.46
N ILE A 108 -4.99 24.36 13.74
CA ILE A 108 -5.14 23.33 12.72
C ILE A 108 -4.40 22.08 13.18
N TYR A 109 -5.10 20.95 13.11
CA TYR A 109 -4.51 19.64 13.31
C TYR A 109 -4.07 19.05 11.97
N TYR A 110 -2.82 18.65 11.90
CA TYR A 110 -2.18 18.04 10.74
C TYR A 110 -1.81 16.61 11.07
N ILE A 111 -2.03 15.71 10.12
CA ILE A 111 -1.65 14.31 10.24
C ILE A 111 -1.07 13.82 8.92
N LYS A 112 -0.02 13.01 9.00
CA LYS A 112 0.55 12.31 7.86
C LYS A 112 0.40 10.81 8.06
N LEU A 113 -0.28 10.15 7.14
CA LEU A 113 -0.63 8.72 7.20
C LEU A 113 0.10 7.92 6.15
N ASN A 114 0.47 6.70 6.52
CA ASN A 114 0.78 5.63 5.57
C ASN A 114 -0.33 4.57 5.68
N VAL A 115 -0.88 4.15 4.56
CA VAL A 115 -1.97 3.16 4.51
C VAL A 115 -1.59 2.06 3.53
N SER A 116 -1.64 0.82 3.98
CA SER A 116 -1.36 -0.36 3.16
C SER A 116 -2.63 -1.20 3.00
N PHE A 117 -2.98 -1.49 1.76
CA PHE A 117 -4.16 -2.28 1.39
C PHE A 117 -3.76 -3.70 1.01
N ASN A 118 -4.55 -4.66 1.42
CA ASN A 118 -4.41 -6.05 1.00
C ASN A 118 -4.76 -6.18 -0.49
N LYS A 119 -3.75 -6.49 -1.30
CA LYS A 119 -3.85 -6.55 -2.75
C LYS A 119 -4.93 -7.52 -3.23
N LYS A 120 -5.05 -8.68 -2.56
CA LYS A 120 -6.05 -9.68 -2.92
C LYS A 120 -7.47 -9.14 -2.74
N ILE A 121 -7.76 -8.56 -1.57
CA ILE A 121 -9.11 -8.04 -1.26
C ILE A 121 -9.47 -6.89 -2.20
N VAL A 122 -8.50 -6.03 -2.53
CA VAL A 122 -8.70 -4.96 -3.52
C VAL A 122 -9.05 -5.55 -4.89
N PHE A 123 -8.31 -6.56 -5.36
CA PHE A 123 -8.60 -7.19 -6.64
C PHE A 123 -9.95 -7.93 -6.66
N ASP A 124 -10.31 -8.61 -5.57
CA ASP A 124 -11.62 -9.25 -5.43
C ASP A 124 -12.78 -8.22 -5.52
N LEU A 125 -12.58 -7.01 -4.99
CA LEU A 125 -13.54 -5.91 -5.15
C LEU A 125 -13.64 -5.45 -6.61
N LEU A 126 -12.50 -5.26 -7.29
CA LEU A 126 -12.48 -4.82 -8.68
C LEU A 126 -13.13 -5.84 -9.60
N GLU A 127 -12.83 -7.13 -9.40
CA GLU A 127 -13.43 -8.24 -10.16
C GLU A 127 -14.95 -8.28 -9.98
N LYS A 128 -15.46 -8.19 -8.75
CA LYS A 128 -16.90 -8.13 -8.45
C LYS A 128 -17.62 -6.97 -9.14
N LYS A 129 -16.87 -5.91 -9.48
CA LYS A 129 -17.41 -4.75 -10.21
C LYS A 129 -17.14 -4.78 -11.72
N ASN A 130 -16.60 -5.88 -12.22
CA ASN A 130 -16.15 -6.04 -13.62
C ASN A 130 -15.18 -4.90 -14.03
N ILE A 131 -14.20 -4.63 -13.17
CA ILE A 131 -13.13 -3.65 -13.41
C ILE A 131 -11.82 -4.40 -13.53
N PHE A 132 -11.12 -4.22 -14.65
CA PHE A 132 -9.79 -4.78 -14.86
C PHE A 132 -8.74 -3.77 -14.39
N PRO A 133 -7.90 -4.11 -13.40
CA PRO A 133 -6.86 -3.22 -12.91
C PRO A 133 -5.83 -2.98 -14.02
N SER A 134 -5.44 -1.73 -14.16
CA SER A 134 -4.36 -1.29 -15.04
C SER A 134 -3.22 -0.82 -14.15
N LEU A 135 -2.25 -1.70 -13.91
CA LEU A 135 -1.09 -1.30 -13.11
C LEU A 135 -0.31 -0.21 -13.84
N PRO A 136 0.17 0.81 -13.11
CA PRO A 136 0.95 1.88 -13.71
C PRO A 136 2.21 1.27 -14.37
N VAL A 137 2.37 1.55 -15.65
CA VAL A 137 3.61 1.25 -16.37
C VAL A 137 4.47 2.51 -16.32
N LYS A 138 5.72 2.34 -15.91
CA LYS A 138 6.70 3.45 -15.98
C LYS A 138 6.79 3.93 -17.42
N LYS A 139 6.46 5.21 -17.64
CA LYS A 139 6.57 5.87 -18.95
C LYS A 139 7.48 7.07 -18.80
N ASP A 140 8.37 7.23 -19.73
CA ASP A 140 9.13 8.46 -19.88
C ASP A 140 8.22 9.48 -20.59
N ILE A 141 8.03 10.62 -19.94
CA ILE A 141 7.19 11.71 -20.45
C ILE A 141 8.09 12.90 -20.73
N ILE A 142 8.07 13.40 -21.95
CA ILE A 142 8.69 14.66 -22.31
C ILE A 142 7.64 15.75 -22.13
N PHE A 143 7.88 16.67 -21.20
CA PHE A 143 7.03 17.84 -21.00
C PHE A 143 7.63 19.02 -21.76
N ILE A 144 6.91 19.51 -22.77
CA ILE A 144 7.32 20.68 -23.55
C ILE A 144 6.37 21.84 -23.19
N PRO A 145 6.81 22.79 -22.32
CA PRO A 145 6.00 23.98 -22.04
C PRO A 145 5.98 24.89 -23.26
N ILE A 146 4.78 25.28 -23.70
CA ILE A 146 4.58 26.26 -24.76
C ILE A 146 3.84 27.43 -24.15
N VAL A 147 4.44 28.63 -24.23
CA VAL A 147 3.77 29.88 -23.88
C VAL A 147 3.27 30.52 -25.17
N VAL A 148 1.98 30.75 -25.23
CA VAL A 148 1.33 31.48 -26.35
C VAL A 148 0.98 32.86 -25.81
N ASP A 149 1.66 33.90 -26.30
CA ASP A 149 1.26 35.27 -26.05
C ASP A 149 0.12 35.62 -27.02
N GLN A 150 -1.02 36.07 -26.51
CA GLN A 150 -2.18 36.44 -27.31
C GLN A 150 -1.94 37.64 -28.26
N ASN A 151 -0.87 38.40 -28.00
CA ASN A 151 -0.49 39.57 -28.80
C ASN A 151 0.61 39.28 -29.84
N GLU A 152 1.22 38.09 -29.80
CA GLU A 152 2.25 37.68 -30.74
C GLU A 152 1.74 36.50 -31.59
N SER A 153 1.82 36.66 -32.93
CA SER A 153 1.42 35.60 -33.87
C SER A 153 2.40 34.42 -33.95
N GLN A 154 3.40 34.37 -33.07
CA GLN A 154 4.45 33.33 -33.08
C GLN A 154 4.47 32.54 -31.77
N ILE A 155 4.51 31.23 -31.91
CA ILE A 155 4.74 30.30 -30.77
C ILE A 155 6.25 30.31 -30.45
N LYS A 156 6.60 30.77 -29.24
CA LYS A 156 7.98 30.68 -28.75
C LYS A 156 8.13 29.43 -27.88
N MET A 157 9.03 28.54 -28.28
CA MET A 157 9.48 27.45 -27.41
C MET A 157 10.59 27.98 -26.51
N PHE A 158 10.54 27.69 -25.21
CA PHE A 158 11.63 27.98 -24.30
C PHE A 158 12.82 27.09 -24.69
N SER A 159 13.89 27.71 -25.20
CA SER A 159 15.20 27.10 -25.23
C SER A 159 15.98 27.65 -24.04
N ASP A 160 16.56 26.75 -23.25
CA ASP A 160 17.53 27.15 -22.24
C ASP A 160 18.69 27.89 -22.92
N ASN A 161 18.92 29.13 -22.51
CA ASN A 161 20.15 29.86 -22.75
C ASN A 161 21.11 29.61 -21.60
#